data_201b6012fc4c5f21e68cceb2398de505
#
_entry.id   201b6012fc4c5f21e68cceb2398de505
#
_cell.length_a   1.000
_cell.length_b   1.000
_cell.length_c   1.000
_cell.angle_alpha   90.00
_cell.angle_beta   90.00
_cell.angle_gamma   90.00
#
_symmetry.space_group_name_H-M   'P 1'
#
loop_
_entity.id
_entity.type
_entity.pdbx_description
1 polymer ?
#
loop_
_entity_poly.entity_id
_entity_poly.type
_entity_poly.pdbx_seq_one_letter_code
_entity_poly.pdbx_strand_id
1 'polypeptide(L)'
;HRLHAYPPTEGRQTGLGYEAWWDLPALPKLNTDDPDVREYLFSVAEHWLRFGIDGWRLDVPAEIDDEAFWQEFRRRSRAIRSDAYLVGEIWHLAPDWLRGDRFDALMNYPLAEAIMAFAGGPSLDMDVVRSHHEYGLRMGSLDGAGFADKLQATLDAYDPAIVTSQLNLLSSHDAPRMRTVMGDDDAAVRLATILQMTLPGAPSIY
;
A
#
# COMPACT_ATOMS: atom_id res chain seq x y z
N HIS A 1 -27.91 -8.61 -8.31
CA HIS A 1 -26.49 -8.95 -8.40
C HIS A 1 -26.39 -10.34 -9.01
N ARG A 2 -25.95 -10.43 -10.28
CA ARG A 2 -25.67 -11.72 -10.91
C ARG A 2 -24.22 -12.07 -10.60
N LEU A 3 -23.99 -12.99 -9.68
CA LEU A 3 -22.75 -13.71 -9.58
C LEU A 3 -22.62 -14.50 -10.89
N HIS A 4 -21.74 -14.06 -11.79
CA HIS A 4 -21.41 -14.87 -12.94
C HIS A 4 -20.57 -16.05 -12.45
N ALA A 5 -21.13 -17.26 -12.51
CA ALA A 5 -20.37 -18.47 -12.28
C ALA A 5 -19.31 -18.58 -13.38
N TYR A 6 -18.05 -18.46 -13.01
CA TYR A 6 -16.94 -18.81 -13.88
C TYR A 6 -16.90 -20.34 -14.01
N PRO A 7 -16.69 -20.89 -15.22
CA PRO A 7 -16.37 -22.29 -15.36
C PRO A 7 -15.08 -22.56 -14.56
N PRO A 8 -14.96 -23.74 -13.91
CA PRO A 8 -13.73 -24.10 -13.20
C PRO A 8 -12.58 -24.05 -14.20
N THR A 9 -11.67 -23.08 -14.03
CA THR A 9 -10.43 -23.00 -14.79
C THR A 9 -9.50 -24.10 -14.31
N GLU A 10 -9.04 -24.94 -15.22
CA GLU A 10 -8.03 -25.96 -14.94
C GLU A 10 -6.82 -25.28 -14.26
N GLY A 11 -6.52 -25.71 -13.02
CA GLY A 11 -5.38 -25.23 -12.24
C GLY A 11 -5.69 -24.43 -10.98
N ARG A 12 -6.92 -23.96 -10.75
CA ARG A 12 -7.31 -23.34 -9.47
C ARG A 12 -8.08 -24.34 -8.59
N GLN A 13 -7.52 -24.65 -7.42
CA GLN A 13 -8.02 -25.72 -6.52
C GLN A 13 -9.31 -25.37 -5.75
N THR A 14 -9.92 -24.21 -5.96
CA THR A 14 -10.93 -23.71 -5.03
C THR A 14 -12.34 -24.25 -5.23
N GLY A 15 -12.72 -24.75 -6.38
CA GLY A 15 -14.08 -25.30 -6.62
C GLY A 15 -15.25 -24.36 -6.26
N LEU A 16 -14.98 -23.06 -6.03
CA LEU A 16 -15.94 -22.11 -5.47
C LEU A 16 -16.97 -21.61 -6.49
N GLY A 17 -16.70 -21.80 -7.80
CA GLY A 17 -17.55 -21.26 -8.87
C GLY A 17 -17.53 -19.73 -8.99
N TYR A 18 -16.66 -19.04 -8.29
CA TYR A 18 -16.37 -17.60 -8.39
C TYR A 18 -14.91 -17.32 -8.05
N GLU A 19 -14.38 -16.20 -8.50
CA GLU A 19 -13.05 -15.72 -8.13
C GLU A 19 -13.10 -15.06 -6.75
N ALA A 20 -12.10 -15.37 -5.92
CA ALA A 20 -11.95 -14.80 -4.58
C ALA A 20 -10.54 -14.24 -4.40
N TRP A 21 -10.39 -13.20 -3.58
CA TRP A 21 -9.10 -12.66 -3.20
C TRP A 21 -8.29 -13.76 -2.49
N TRP A 22 -7.10 -14.07 -3.03
CA TRP A 22 -6.20 -15.11 -2.50
C TRP A 22 -6.88 -16.46 -2.27
N ASP A 23 -7.88 -16.79 -3.08
CA ASP A 23 -8.68 -18.02 -2.95
C ASP A 23 -9.42 -18.16 -1.59
N LEU A 24 -9.65 -17.06 -0.89
CA LEU A 24 -10.42 -17.03 0.35
C LEU A 24 -11.93 -16.96 0.06
N PRO A 25 -12.73 -18.00 0.39
CA PRO A 25 -14.15 -18.05 0.02
C PRO A 25 -15.00 -16.91 0.59
N ALA A 26 -14.56 -16.30 1.69
CA ALA A 26 -15.24 -15.19 2.34
C ALA A 26 -15.03 -13.84 1.60
N LEU A 27 -14.12 -13.78 0.64
CA LEU A 27 -13.70 -12.57 -0.06
C LEU A 27 -13.95 -12.65 -1.58
N PRO A 28 -15.21 -12.68 -2.05
CA PRO A 28 -15.50 -12.74 -3.48
C PRO A 28 -14.97 -11.49 -4.19
N LYS A 29 -14.26 -11.70 -5.30
CA LYS A 29 -13.71 -10.62 -6.14
C LYS A 29 -14.76 -10.16 -7.14
N LEU A 30 -14.91 -8.85 -7.29
CA LEU A 30 -15.75 -8.28 -8.33
C LEU A 30 -15.12 -8.48 -9.72
N ASN A 31 -15.93 -8.78 -10.71
CA ASN A 31 -15.46 -8.92 -12.09
C ASN A 31 -15.23 -7.54 -12.72
N THR A 32 -14.00 -7.08 -12.72
CA THR A 32 -13.61 -5.79 -13.32
C THR A 32 -13.49 -5.83 -14.84
N ASP A 33 -13.68 -6.98 -15.49
CA ASP A 33 -13.84 -7.06 -16.94
C ASP A 33 -15.27 -6.71 -17.38
N ASP A 34 -16.24 -6.75 -16.45
CA ASP A 34 -17.63 -6.37 -16.73
C ASP A 34 -17.76 -4.84 -16.75
N PRO A 35 -18.24 -4.24 -17.87
CA PRO A 35 -18.38 -2.79 -17.97
C PRO A 35 -19.33 -2.17 -16.93
N ASP A 36 -20.39 -2.87 -16.54
CA ASP A 36 -21.36 -2.36 -15.57
C ASP A 36 -20.74 -2.34 -14.16
N VAL A 37 -19.87 -3.31 -13.85
CA VAL A 37 -19.11 -3.33 -12.59
C VAL A 37 -18.11 -2.18 -12.57
N ARG A 38 -17.38 -1.94 -13.65
CA ARG A 38 -16.47 -0.79 -13.78
C ARG A 38 -17.21 0.53 -13.55
N GLU A 39 -18.31 0.72 -14.27
CA GLU A 39 -19.09 1.96 -14.16
C GLU A 39 -19.61 2.17 -12.73
N TYR A 40 -20.06 1.11 -12.08
CA TYR A 40 -20.46 1.16 -10.68
C TYR A 40 -19.31 1.59 -9.77
N LEU A 41 -18.11 0.98 -9.89
CA LEU A 41 -16.95 1.32 -9.07
C LEU A 41 -16.48 2.76 -9.30
N PHE A 42 -16.45 3.21 -10.54
CA PHE A 42 -16.12 4.60 -10.87
C PHE A 42 -17.16 5.57 -10.30
N SER A 43 -18.45 5.23 -10.37
CA SER A 43 -19.52 6.06 -9.81
C SER A 43 -19.40 6.20 -8.29
N VAL A 44 -18.95 5.15 -7.59
CA VAL A 44 -18.67 5.19 -6.15
C VAL A 44 -17.53 6.16 -5.86
N ALA A 45 -16.44 6.07 -6.63
CA ALA A 45 -15.30 6.98 -6.47
C ALA A 45 -15.70 8.44 -6.66
N GLU A 46 -16.45 8.72 -7.72
CA GLU A 46 -16.97 10.06 -8.02
C GLU A 46 -17.94 10.56 -6.97
N HIS A 47 -18.84 9.71 -6.47
CA HIS A 47 -19.83 10.07 -5.45
C HIS A 47 -19.15 10.62 -4.19
N TRP A 48 -18.17 9.93 -3.66
CA TRP A 48 -17.52 10.34 -2.43
C TRP A 48 -16.61 11.58 -2.63
N LEU A 49 -15.99 11.73 -3.80
CA LEU A 49 -15.26 12.95 -4.13
C LEU A 49 -16.20 14.17 -4.23
N ARG A 50 -17.39 14.01 -4.81
CA ARG A 50 -18.44 15.07 -4.80
C ARG A 50 -18.94 15.34 -3.39
N PHE A 51 -18.99 14.33 -2.53
CA PHE A 51 -19.35 14.49 -1.11
C PHE A 51 -18.31 15.32 -0.34
N GLY A 52 -17.04 15.34 -0.80
CA GLY A 52 -16.00 16.21 -0.29
C GLY A 52 -14.81 15.55 0.35
N ILE A 53 -14.58 14.25 0.09
CA ILE A 53 -13.31 13.62 0.49
C ILE A 53 -12.15 14.17 -0.33
N ASP A 54 -10.92 14.12 0.22
CA ASP A 54 -9.72 14.66 -0.41
C ASP A 54 -9.04 13.68 -1.38
N GLY A 55 -9.39 12.40 -1.31
CA GLY A 55 -8.78 11.38 -2.17
C GLY A 55 -9.14 9.96 -1.76
N TRP A 56 -8.39 8.99 -2.27
CA TRP A 56 -8.63 7.58 -2.07
C TRP A 56 -7.37 6.83 -1.66
N ARG A 57 -7.48 5.95 -0.67
CA ARG A 57 -6.55 4.84 -0.48
C ARG A 57 -7.14 3.61 -1.17
N LEU A 58 -6.40 3.04 -2.10
CA LEU A 58 -6.80 1.89 -2.90
C LEU A 58 -6.16 0.64 -2.30
N ASP A 59 -7.03 -0.28 -1.88
CA ASP A 59 -6.65 -1.55 -1.28
C ASP A 59 -6.09 -2.50 -2.35
N VAL A 60 -4.92 -3.08 -2.10
CA VAL A 60 -4.25 -4.07 -2.97
C VAL A 60 -4.49 -3.87 -4.49
N PRO A 61 -4.21 -2.68 -5.04
CA PRO A 61 -4.59 -2.33 -6.41
C PRO A 61 -3.95 -3.23 -7.46
N ALA A 62 -2.82 -3.86 -7.14
CA ALA A 62 -2.13 -4.79 -8.03
C ALA A 62 -2.94 -6.07 -8.32
N GLU A 63 -3.97 -6.36 -7.53
CA GLU A 63 -4.87 -7.48 -7.76
C GLU A 63 -5.89 -7.20 -8.90
N ILE A 64 -6.03 -5.97 -9.33
CA ILE A 64 -6.69 -5.60 -10.58
C ILE A 64 -5.58 -5.28 -11.59
N ASP A 65 -5.12 -6.31 -12.31
CA ASP A 65 -4.05 -6.21 -13.30
C ASP A 65 -4.61 -5.64 -14.62
N ASP A 66 -5.12 -4.40 -14.53
CA ASP A 66 -5.66 -3.65 -15.67
C ASP A 66 -5.26 -2.18 -15.55
N GLU A 67 -4.23 -1.82 -16.29
CA GLU A 67 -3.72 -0.45 -16.31
C GLU A 67 -4.78 0.56 -16.76
N ALA A 68 -5.60 0.20 -17.76
CA ALA A 68 -6.65 1.08 -18.29
C ALA A 68 -7.76 1.33 -17.26
N PHE A 69 -8.06 0.36 -16.39
CA PHE A 69 -8.99 0.56 -15.26
C PHE A 69 -8.47 1.66 -14.34
N TRP A 70 -7.21 1.61 -13.93
CA TRP A 70 -6.62 2.57 -12.99
C TRP A 70 -6.40 3.96 -13.61
N GLN A 71 -6.07 4.02 -14.91
CA GLN A 71 -5.99 5.26 -15.66
C GLN A 71 -7.36 5.96 -15.73
N GLU A 72 -8.42 5.20 -16.01
CA GLU A 72 -9.78 5.74 -16.02
C GLU A 72 -10.27 6.14 -14.63
N PHE A 73 -9.94 5.36 -13.58
CA PHE A 73 -10.21 5.72 -12.18
C PHE A 73 -9.59 7.08 -11.85
N ARG A 74 -8.30 7.27 -12.17
CA ARG A 74 -7.61 8.54 -12.00
C ARG A 74 -8.28 9.67 -12.78
N ARG A 75 -8.53 9.46 -14.06
CA ARG A 75 -9.13 10.47 -14.95
C ARG A 75 -10.46 10.96 -14.40
N ARG A 76 -11.33 10.06 -13.98
CA ARG A 76 -12.65 10.41 -13.41
C ARG A 76 -12.53 11.08 -12.05
N SER A 77 -11.67 10.59 -11.19
CA SER A 77 -11.41 11.21 -9.87
C SER A 77 -10.94 12.66 -10.03
N ARG A 78 -9.98 12.89 -10.92
CA ARG A 78 -9.42 14.22 -11.20
C ARG A 78 -10.40 15.14 -11.93
N ALA A 79 -11.37 14.62 -12.65
CA ALA A 79 -12.45 15.42 -13.26
C ALA A 79 -13.41 15.99 -12.20
N ILE A 80 -13.56 15.32 -11.04
CA ILE A 80 -14.38 15.81 -9.92
C ILE A 80 -13.57 16.74 -9.02
N ARG A 81 -12.36 16.31 -8.67
CA ARG A 81 -11.44 17.05 -7.82
C ARG A 81 -10.04 17.01 -8.41
N SER A 82 -9.58 18.12 -8.97
CA SER A 82 -8.32 18.19 -9.71
C SER A 82 -7.08 17.88 -8.87
N ASP A 83 -7.16 18.07 -7.57
CA ASP A 83 -6.11 17.79 -6.58
C ASP A 83 -6.37 16.52 -5.75
N ALA A 84 -7.32 15.65 -6.16
CA ALA A 84 -7.58 14.40 -5.45
C ALA A 84 -6.30 13.57 -5.27
N TYR A 85 -6.01 13.16 -4.03
CA TYR A 85 -4.85 12.36 -3.70
C TYR A 85 -5.18 10.87 -3.83
N LEU A 86 -4.49 10.17 -4.73
CA LEU A 86 -4.70 8.75 -4.99
C LEU A 86 -3.48 7.96 -4.51
N VAL A 87 -3.66 7.19 -3.44
CA VAL A 87 -2.59 6.38 -2.84
C VAL A 87 -2.92 4.90 -2.91
N GLY A 88 -1.98 4.09 -3.44
CA GLY A 88 -2.11 2.64 -3.54
C GLY A 88 -1.45 1.91 -2.39
N GLU A 89 -2.02 0.79 -1.99
CA GLU A 89 -1.38 -0.13 -1.07
C GLU A 89 -0.54 -1.16 -1.85
N ILE A 90 0.75 -0.90 -1.92
CA ILE A 90 1.74 -1.83 -2.49
C ILE A 90 2.92 -1.89 -1.53
N TRP A 91 3.31 -3.10 -1.12
CA TRP A 91 4.27 -3.33 -0.03
C TRP A 91 5.74 -3.29 -0.46
N HIS A 92 6.01 -3.07 -1.74
CA HIS A 92 7.37 -3.02 -2.30
C HIS A 92 7.56 -1.78 -3.16
N LEU A 93 8.78 -1.52 -3.59
CA LEU A 93 9.06 -0.45 -4.56
C LEU A 93 8.38 -0.78 -5.90
N ALA A 94 7.51 0.11 -6.36
CA ALA A 94 6.72 -0.10 -7.57
C ALA A 94 6.61 1.19 -8.41
N PRO A 95 7.74 1.64 -9.00
CA PRO A 95 7.78 2.91 -9.74
C PRO A 95 6.83 2.93 -10.95
N ASP A 96 6.53 1.77 -11.52
CA ASP A 96 5.62 1.68 -12.66
C ASP A 96 4.20 2.17 -12.33
N TRP A 97 3.78 2.10 -11.08
CA TRP A 97 2.48 2.57 -10.63
C TRP A 97 2.39 4.09 -10.47
N LEU A 98 3.52 4.80 -10.48
CA LEU A 98 3.65 6.22 -10.17
C LEU A 98 4.19 7.05 -11.36
N ARG A 99 3.83 6.64 -12.57
CA ARG A 99 4.20 7.35 -13.82
C ARG A 99 3.36 8.60 -14.10
N GLY A 100 2.46 8.97 -13.18
CA GLY A 100 1.56 10.12 -13.30
C GLY A 100 0.21 9.80 -13.94
N ASP A 101 -0.02 8.57 -14.34
CA ASP A 101 -1.21 8.10 -15.04
C ASP A 101 -2.18 7.29 -14.15
N ARG A 102 -1.72 6.79 -13.00
CA ARG A 102 -2.52 5.98 -12.06
C ARG A 102 -2.56 6.60 -10.68
N PHE A 103 -1.53 6.42 -9.85
CA PHE A 103 -1.50 6.93 -8.48
C PHE A 103 -0.55 8.11 -8.32
N ASP A 104 -0.74 8.87 -7.24
CA ASP A 104 0.15 9.95 -6.84
C ASP A 104 1.21 9.45 -5.86
N ALA A 105 0.89 8.39 -5.11
CA ALA A 105 1.74 7.82 -4.07
C ALA A 105 1.39 6.36 -3.79
N LEU A 106 2.28 5.70 -3.05
CA LEU A 106 2.02 4.42 -2.40
C LEU A 106 2.13 4.57 -0.88
N MET A 107 1.55 3.65 -0.14
CA MET A 107 1.87 3.44 1.28
C MET A 107 3.32 2.98 1.37
N ASN A 108 4.19 3.84 1.96
CA ASN A 108 5.64 3.68 1.88
C ASN A 108 6.17 2.65 2.88
N TYR A 109 5.72 1.40 2.75
CA TYR A 109 6.17 0.27 3.57
C TYR A 109 7.69 0.02 3.48
N PRO A 110 8.37 0.15 2.31
CA PRO A 110 9.81 0.01 2.25
C PRO A 110 10.56 0.98 3.16
N LEU A 111 10.10 2.24 3.25
CA LEU A 111 10.67 3.21 4.18
C LEU A 111 10.34 2.87 5.64
N ALA A 112 9.10 2.42 5.91
CA ALA A 112 8.69 2.00 7.24
C ALA A 112 9.58 0.85 7.77
N GLU A 113 9.81 -0.15 6.95
CA GLU A 113 10.70 -1.28 7.26
C GLU A 113 12.14 -0.81 7.55
N ALA A 114 12.68 0.08 6.72
CA ALA A 114 14.03 0.61 6.91
C ALA A 114 14.16 1.42 8.21
N ILE A 115 13.18 2.29 8.49
CA ILE A 115 13.15 3.10 9.71
C ILE A 115 13.06 2.20 10.96
N MET A 116 12.13 1.25 10.99
CA MET A 116 11.96 0.36 12.14
C MET A 116 13.16 -0.55 12.34
N ALA A 117 13.74 -1.08 11.27
CA ALA A 117 14.92 -1.92 11.29
C ALA A 117 16.16 -1.20 11.87
N PHE A 118 16.32 0.07 11.53
CA PHE A 118 17.41 0.91 12.04
C PHE A 118 17.14 1.41 13.46
N ALA A 119 15.99 2.01 13.70
CA ALA A 119 15.66 2.61 15.00
C ALA A 119 15.51 1.56 16.10
N GLY A 120 14.90 0.42 15.78
CA GLY A 120 14.77 -0.71 16.71
C GLY A 120 16.09 -1.44 16.92
N GLY A 121 16.91 -1.57 15.88
CA GLY A 121 18.22 -2.20 16.00
C GLY A 121 18.20 -3.51 16.81
N PRO A 122 18.97 -3.60 17.92
CA PRO A 122 18.94 -4.78 18.79
C PRO A 122 17.64 -4.99 19.57
N SER A 123 16.82 -3.96 19.73
CA SER A 123 15.55 -4.03 20.47
C SER A 123 14.41 -4.61 19.63
N LEU A 124 14.63 -4.89 18.34
CA LEU A 124 13.60 -5.50 17.49
C LEU A 124 13.09 -6.82 18.06
N ASP A 125 11.78 -6.93 18.24
CA ASP A 125 11.12 -8.20 18.54
C ASP A 125 11.03 -9.03 17.27
N MET A 126 12.02 -9.89 17.07
CA MET A 126 12.12 -10.71 15.87
C MET A 126 11.03 -11.78 15.79
N ASP A 127 10.35 -12.13 16.87
CA ASP A 127 9.22 -13.05 16.84
C ASP A 127 7.99 -12.32 16.28
N VAL A 128 7.75 -11.08 16.70
CA VAL A 128 6.72 -10.22 16.11
C VAL A 128 7.01 -9.95 14.63
N VAL A 129 8.25 -9.61 14.28
CA VAL A 129 8.67 -9.39 12.88
C VAL A 129 8.37 -10.62 12.03
N ARG A 130 8.79 -11.81 12.46
CA ARG A 130 8.60 -13.08 11.71
C ARG A 130 7.15 -13.53 11.65
N SER A 131 6.32 -13.12 12.58
CA SER A 131 4.89 -13.45 12.57
C SER A 131 4.12 -12.75 11.46
N HIS A 132 4.64 -11.64 10.94
CA HIS A 132 4.05 -10.90 9.84
C HIS A 132 4.68 -11.32 8.51
N HIS A 133 3.86 -11.79 7.56
CA HIS A 133 4.34 -12.40 6.32
C HIS A 133 5.27 -11.48 5.50
N GLU A 134 4.96 -10.18 5.41
CA GLU A 134 5.78 -9.23 4.65
C GLU A 134 7.07 -8.85 5.41
N TYR A 135 6.96 -8.51 6.69
CA TYR A 135 8.11 -8.12 7.50
C TYR A 135 9.07 -9.30 7.71
N GLY A 136 8.53 -10.50 7.92
CA GLY A 136 9.33 -11.71 8.12
C GLY A 136 10.24 -12.06 6.94
N LEU A 137 9.86 -11.63 5.73
CA LEU A 137 10.65 -11.85 4.52
C LEU A 137 11.80 -10.84 4.35
N ARG A 138 11.65 -9.60 4.85
CA ARG A 138 12.47 -8.47 4.46
C ARG A 138 13.13 -7.70 5.59
N MET A 139 12.56 -7.74 6.80
CA MET A 139 13.00 -6.90 7.90
C MET A 139 13.96 -7.63 8.83
N GLY A 140 15.09 -7.01 9.13
CA GLY A 140 16.07 -7.38 10.13
C GLY A 140 16.76 -6.13 10.62
N SER A 141 17.51 -6.23 11.73
CA SER A 141 18.26 -5.10 12.28
C SER A 141 19.22 -4.48 11.26
N LEU A 142 19.24 -3.17 11.15
CA LEU A 142 20.16 -2.42 10.30
C LEU A 142 21.07 -1.53 11.15
N ASP A 143 22.32 -1.42 10.72
CA ASP A 143 23.20 -0.34 11.16
C ASP A 143 22.99 0.94 10.34
N GLY A 144 23.75 1.99 10.65
CA GLY A 144 23.62 3.28 9.96
C GLY A 144 23.95 3.20 8.46
N ALA A 145 24.86 2.35 8.04
CA ALA A 145 25.23 2.16 6.64
C ALA A 145 24.10 1.45 5.89
N GLY A 146 23.60 0.34 6.43
CA GLY A 146 22.48 -0.40 5.85
C GLY A 146 21.19 0.42 5.78
N PHE A 147 20.93 1.29 6.77
CA PHE A 147 19.81 2.24 6.71
C PHE A 147 20.00 3.27 5.60
N ALA A 148 21.22 3.85 5.48
CA ALA A 148 21.52 4.82 4.43
C ALA A 148 21.32 4.22 3.03
N ASP A 149 21.80 2.99 2.82
CA ASP A 149 21.64 2.28 1.53
C ASP A 149 20.17 2.04 1.19
N LYS A 150 19.35 1.57 2.15
CA LYS A 150 17.92 1.35 1.94
C LYS A 150 17.16 2.66 1.72
N LEU A 151 17.48 3.71 2.48
CA LEU A 151 16.90 5.03 2.30
C LEU A 151 17.22 5.57 0.91
N GLN A 152 18.49 5.52 0.50
CA GLN A 152 18.90 5.98 -0.83
C GLN A 152 18.18 5.21 -1.94
N ALA A 153 18.12 3.88 -1.83
CA ALA A 153 17.40 3.04 -2.81
C ALA A 153 15.91 3.42 -2.90
N THR A 154 15.26 3.76 -1.77
CA THR A 154 13.87 4.19 -1.75
C THR A 154 13.69 5.56 -2.40
N LEU A 155 14.61 6.49 -2.15
CA LEU A 155 14.57 7.83 -2.75
C LEU A 155 14.85 7.80 -4.25
N ASP A 156 15.81 6.98 -4.69
CA ASP A 156 16.22 6.86 -6.09
C ASP A 156 15.20 6.09 -6.96
N ALA A 157 14.30 5.34 -6.33
CA ALA A 157 13.29 4.57 -7.06
C ALA A 157 12.23 5.45 -7.75
N TYR A 158 12.08 6.71 -7.32
CA TYR A 158 11.00 7.57 -7.76
C TYR A 158 11.49 8.98 -8.13
N ASP A 159 10.71 9.65 -8.99
CA ASP A 159 10.90 11.09 -9.23
C ASP A 159 10.80 11.88 -7.90
N PRO A 160 11.58 12.94 -7.69
CA PRO A 160 11.54 13.76 -6.47
C PRO A 160 10.13 14.27 -6.09
N ALA A 161 9.29 14.58 -7.07
CA ALA A 161 7.91 14.99 -6.81
C ALA A 161 7.08 13.83 -6.22
N ILE A 162 7.31 12.62 -6.69
CA ILE A 162 6.67 11.40 -6.17
C ILE A 162 7.20 11.08 -4.76
N VAL A 163 8.51 11.20 -4.53
CA VAL A 163 9.10 10.99 -3.20
C VAL A 163 8.42 11.86 -2.14
N THR A 164 8.17 13.13 -2.44
CA THR A 164 7.51 14.06 -1.52
C THR A 164 6.02 13.79 -1.33
N SER A 165 5.41 13.01 -2.21
CA SER A 165 4.00 12.63 -2.16
C SER A 165 3.74 11.29 -1.46
N GLN A 166 4.77 10.45 -1.25
CA GLN A 166 4.62 9.13 -0.64
C GLN A 166 3.96 9.20 0.74
N LEU A 167 3.08 8.24 1.06
CA LEU A 167 2.44 8.13 2.37
C LEU A 167 3.37 7.40 3.35
N ASN A 168 4.10 8.15 4.15
CA ASN A 168 5.04 7.62 5.14
C ASN A 168 4.30 7.17 6.40
N LEU A 169 4.30 5.88 6.68
CA LEU A 169 3.67 5.27 7.85
C LEU A 169 4.68 4.41 8.61
N LEU A 170 4.41 4.10 9.88
CA LEU A 170 5.17 3.12 10.67
C LEU A 170 4.27 1.99 11.17
N SER A 171 2.95 2.17 11.07
CA SER A 171 1.94 1.18 11.41
C SER A 171 0.73 1.33 10.50
N SER A 172 -0.04 0.27 10.36
CA SER A 172 -1.35 0.25 9.72
C SER A 172 -2.24 -0.79 10.41
N HIS A 173 -3.49 -0.91 9.97
CA HIS A 173 -4.39 -1.97 10.45
C HIS A 173 -3.92 -3.39 10.03
N ASP A 174 -3.07 -3.48 9.00
CA ASP A 174 -2.52 -4.75 8.47
C ASP A 174 -1.15 -5.09 9.03
N ALA A 175 -0.55 -4.20 9.83
CA ALA A 175 0.79 -4.38 10.36
C ALA A 175 0.80 -4.38 11.90
N PRO A 176 1.72 -5.10 12.55
CA PRO A 176 1.93 -4.98 13.98
C PRO A 176 2.25 -3.54 14.37
N ARG A 177 1.85 -3.15 15.58
CA ARG A 177 2.20 -1.82 16.10
C ARG A 177 3.70 -1.63 16.13
N MET A 178 4.19 -0.49 15.61
CA MET A 178 5.64 -0.21 15.56
C MET A 178 6.29 -0.33 16.95
N ARG A 179 5.59 0.09 18.01
CA ARG A 179 6.09 -0.03 19.38
C ARG A 179 6.38 -1.47 19.76
N THR A 180 5.46 -2.40 19.44
CA THR A 180 5.65 -3.83 19.69
C THR A 180 6.78 -4.40 18.81
N VAL A 181 6.84 -4.02 17.53
CA VAL A 181 7.92 -4.42 16.63
C VAL A 181 9.29 -4.01 17.19
N MET A 182 9.39 -2.84 17.82
CA MET A 182 10.63 -2.32 18.41
C MET A 182 10.82 -2.71 19.89
N GLY A 183 10.18 -3.81 20.34
CA GLY A 183 10.39 -4.37 21.67
C GLY A 183 10.02 -3.44 22.82
N ASP A 184 9.02 -2.58 22.61
CA ASP A 184 8.56 -1.55 23.56
C ASP A 184 9.65 -0.53 24.00
N ASP A 185 10.71 -0.39 23.20
CA ASP A 185 11.79 0.58 23.46
C ASP A 185 11.35 2.01 23.11
N ASP A 186 11.18 2.85 24.14
CA ASP A 186 10.76 4.25 23.97
C ASP A 186 11.77 5.10 23.17
N ALA A 187 13.07 4.80 23.25
CA ALA A 187 14.09 5.54 22.51
C ALA A 187 14.01 5.19 21.01
N ALA A 188 13.82 3.91 20.69
CA ALA A 188 13.61 3.44 19.34
C ALA A 188 12.34 4.05 18.71
N VAL A 189 11.21 4.06 19.47
CA VAL A 189 9.95 4.65 19.02
C VAL A 189 10.10 6.15 18.72
N ARG A 190 10.80 6.89 19.58
CA ARG A 190 11.06 8.33 19.34
C ARG A 190 11.92 8.57 18.13
N LEU A 191 12.99 7.79 17.96
CA LEU A 191 13.86 7.91 16.79
C LEU A 191 13.11 7.61 15.50
N ALA A 192 12.32 6.52 15.46
CA ALA A 192 11.50 6.17 14.31
C ALA A 192 10.49 7.28 13.96
N THR A 193 9.84 7.86 14.99
CA THR A 193 8.90 8.97 14.80
C THR A 193 9.60 10.22 14.24
N ILE A 194 10.79 10.55 14.74
CA ILE A 194 11.56 11.68 14.20
C ILE A 194 11.88 11.44 12.71
N LEU A 195 12.35 10.25 12.36
CA LEU A 195 12.66 9.92 10.97
C LEU A 195 11.39 9.99 10.08
N GLN A 196 10.27 9.43 10.53
CA GLN A 196 9.00 9.51 9.80
C GLN A 196 8.57 10.95 9.50
N MET A 197 8.74 11.85 10.48
CA MET A 197 8.28 13.24 10.41
C MET A 197 9.25 14.17 9.65
N THR A 198 10.50 13.76 9.47
CA THR A 198 11.54 14.61 8.88
C THR A 198 12.02 14.14 7.51
N LEU A 199 11.80 12.88 7.16
CA LEU A 199 12.09 12.38 5.81
C LEU A 199 11.02 12.84 4.81
N PRO A 200 11.39 12.99 3.51
CA PRO A 200 10.45 13.41 2.49
C PRO A 200 9.24 12.48 2.38
N GLY A 201 8.04 13.07 2.24
CA GLY A 201 6.76 12.38 2.13
C GLY A 201 5.71 12.95 3.08
N ALA A 202 4.50 12.44 3.00
CA ALA A 202 3.37 12.80 3.86
C ALA A 202 3.31 11.84 5.07
N PRO A 203 3.61 12.26 6.30
CA PRO A 203 3.58 11.38 7.46
C PRO A 203 2.13 11.02 7.84
N SER A 204 1.89 9.74 8.10
CA SER A 204 0.60 9.20 8.56
C SER A 204 0.79 8.47 9.88
N ILE A 205 -0.01 8.84 10.87
CA ILE A 205 -0.03 8.22 12.21
C ILE A 205 -1.28 7.33 12.31
N TYR A 206 -1.03 6.07 12.71
CA TYR A 206 -2.09 5.08 12.91
C TYR A 206 -2.26 4.72 14.38
#